data_c65f3096af6a3be187ffb47589bd00d2
#
_entry.id   c65f3096af6a3be187ffb47589bd00d2
#
_cell.length_a   1.000
_cell.length_b   1.000
_cell.length_c   1.000
_cell.angle_alpha   90.00
_cell.angle_beta   90.00
_cell.angle_gamma   90.00
#
_symmetry.space_group_name_H-M   'P 1'
#
loop_
_entity.id
_entity.type
_entity.pdbx_description
1 polymer ?
#
loop_
_entity_poly.entity_id
_entity_poly.type
_entity_poly.pdbx_seq_one_letter_code
_entity_poly.pdbx_strand_id
1 'polypeptide(L)'
;MTRLFILAIFLAGGLMADSDFDRTQAARFARLALDCVHKEYPNKIAHSLNSDADVQPPRLLTPAFYGCYDWHSSVHGHWLLVRLARLFPDAPFAPEARRAVAESLTPAYIAQEVKYLNADGRTAFERPYGLAWLLQLAAELREWDDPQAREWSSTLRPLEEAAIARVSGWLPKLEHPIRTGEHNNTAFSLGLMLDYSRIASNTAFRTLLEARARDYYLKDKACPLAYEPSGEDFLSPCLAEADAMRRVLPRAEFSSWFSAFLPSVDLEPTRVADVTDGKLYHLAGLNLSRAWMLRGIVSQLPAHDRRRVPFTALAGRLQQAGLDSIKSEHYEGGHWLGSFAVYLVSGRGLEEGTR
;
A
#
# COMPACT_ATOMS: atom_id res chain seq x y z
N MET A 1 -31.58 44.31 -40.15
CA MET A 1 -30.26 44.04 -39.49
C MET A 1 -30.53 43.14 -38.27
N THR A 2 -30.50 41.85 -38.50
CA THR A 2 -30.81 40.85 -37.45
C THR A 2 -29.49 40.28 -36.95
N ARG A 3 -29.14 40.57 -35.69
CA ARG A 3 -27.92 40.02 -35.04
C ARG A 3 -28.20 38.62 -34.50
N LEU A 4 -27.51 37.65 -35.08
CA LEU A 4 -27.50 36.26 -34.61
C LEU A 4 -26.56 36.18 -33.43
N PHE A 5 -27.09 35.85 -32.24
CA PHE A 5 -26.28 35.47 -31.06
C PHE A 5 -25.95 33.98 -31.15
N ILE A 6 -24.69 33.67 -31.36
CA ILE A 6 -24.18 32.30 -31.25
C ILE A 6 -23.91 32.03 -29.77
N LEU A 7 -24.73 31.17 -29.17
CA LEU A 7 -24.58 30.69 -27.82
C LEU A 7 -23.51 29.55 -27.82
N ALA A 8 -22.30 29.86 -27.41
CA ALA A 8 -21.27 28.86 -27.21
C ALA A 8 -21.59 28.07 -25.96
N ILE A 9 -22.08 26.83 -26.13
CA ILE A 9 -22.22 25.86 -25.03
C ILE A 9 -20.83 25.32 -24.69
N PHE A 10 -20.22 25.84 -23.63
CA PHE A 10 -19.08 25.20 -23.01
C PHE A 10 -19.57 23.90 -22.34
N LEU A 11 -19.36 22.77 -23.01
CA LEU A 11 -19.36 21.47 -22.37
C LEU A 11 -18.14 21.45 -21.40
N ALA A 12 -18.39 21.81 -20.15
CA ALA A 12 -17.50 21.48 -19.07
C ALA A 12 -17.54 19.93 -18.95
N GLY A 13 -16.54 19.27 -19.54
CA GLY A 13 -16.26 17.88 -19.26
C GLY A 13 -15.91 17.76 -17.78
N GLY A 14 -16.93 17.51 -16.96
CA GLY A 14 -16.72 17.11 -15.59
C GLY A 14 -15.89 15.84 -15.60
N LEU A 15 -14.64 15.94 -15.11
CA LEU A 15 -13.96 14.75 -14.60
C LEU A 15 -14.96 14.07 -13.69
N MET A 16 -15.31 12.82 -14.04
CA MET A 16 -16.12 11.97 -13.16
C MET A 16 -15.45 12.03 -11.79
N ALA A 17 -16.13 12.67 -10.86
CA ALA A 17 -15.77 12.65 -9.45
C ALA A 17 -15.56 11.19 -9.07
N ASP A 18 -14.46 10.92 -8.38
CA ASP A 18 -14.19 9.62 -7.79
C ASP A 18 -15.43 9.18 -7.04
N SER A 19 -16.04 8.08 -7.47
CA SER A 19 -17.25 7.55 -6.92
C SER A 19 -17.08 7.33 -5.43
N ASP A 20 -17.76 8.15 -4.64
CA ASP A 20 -18.45 7.78 -3.41
C ASP A 20 -17.70 6.89 -2.42
N PHE A 21 -16.43 7.19 -2.09
CA PHE A 21 -15.84 6.69 -0.86
C PHE A 21 -16.52 7.40 0.30
N ASP A 22 -17.67 6.87 0.68
CA ASP A 22 -18.53 7.42 1.71
C ASP A 22 -18.34 6.77 3.08
N ARG A 23 -19.05 7.27 4.07
CA ARG A 23 -19.04 6.73 5.43
C ARG A 23 -19.47 5.27 5.51
N THR A 24 -20.34 4.81 4.63
CA THR A 24 -20.86 3.44 4.61
C THR A 24 -19.79 2.46 4.15
N GLN A 25 -19.10 2.79 3.07
CA GLN A 25 -17.96 2.02 2.60
C GLN A 25 -16.80 2.05 3.63
N ALA A 26 -16.51 3.22 4.20
CA ALA A 26 -15.51 3.36 5.24
C ALA A 26 -15.81 2.48 6.46
N ALA A 27 -17.07 2.45 6.92
CA ALA A 27 -17.49 1.61 8.03
C ALA A 27 -17.33 0.11 7.71
N ARG A 28 -17.66 -0.32 6.49
CA ARG A 28 -17.45 -1.70 6.04
C ARG A 28 -15.96 -2.08 6.09
N PHE A 29 -15.07 -1.23 5.58
CA PHE A 29 -13.63 -1.50 5.60
C PHE A 29 -13.04 -1.42 7.01
N ALA A 30 -13.49 -0.47 7.84
CA ALA A 30 -13.09 -0.39 9.24
C ALA A 30 -13.42 -1.69 9.99
N ARG A 31 -14.60 -2.28 9.75
CA ARG A 31 -15.01 -3.53 10.37
C ARG A 31 -14.07 -4.69 10.04
N LEU A 32 -13.62 -4.82 8.77
CA LEU A 32 -12.66 -5.85 8.39
C LEU A 32 -11.36 -5.80 9.23
N ALA A 33 -10.84 -4.60 9.49
CA ALA A 33 -9.66 -4.44 10.31
C ALA A 33 -9.94 -4.61 11.81
N LEU A 34 -11.05 -4.06 12.33
CA LEU A 34 -11.45 -4.20 13.73
C LEU A 34 -11.69 -5.66 14.11
N ASP A 35 -12.23 -6.46 13.19
CA ASP A 35 -12.48 -7.89 13.41
C ASP A 35 -11.20 -8.74 13.39
N CYS A 36 -10.04 -8.16 13.00
CA CYS A 36 -8.82 -8.93 12.86
C CYS A 36 -7.60 -8.41 13.65
N VAL A 37 -7.42 -7.11 13.90
CA VAL A 37 -6.17 -6.56 14.48
C VAL A 37 -5.80 -7.16 15.85
N HIS A 38 -6.79 -7.63 16.60
CA HIS A 38 -6.59 -8.32 17.88
C HIS A 38 -7.06 -9.79 17.86
N LYS A 39 -7.36 -10.34 16.67
CA LYS A 39 -7.66 -11.77 16.51
C LYS A 39 -6.37 -12.55 16.32
N GLU A 40 -5.95 -13.25 17.37
CA GLU A 40 -4.66 -13.95 17.38
C GLU A 40 -4.59 -15.14 16.41
N TYR A 41 -5.69 -15.89 16.27
CA TYR A 41 -5.72 -17.12 15.47
C TYR A 41 -6.85 -17.13 14.41
N PRO A 42 -6.63 -17.78 13.24
CA PRO A 42 -5.38 -18.43 12.80
C PRO A 42 -4.24 -17.42 12.59
N ASN A 43 -2.98 -17.86 12.72
CA ASN A 43 -1.80 -16.99 12.60
C ASN A 43 -0.63 -17.70 11.93
N LYS A 44 0.12 -16.96 11.11
CA LYS A 44 1.32 -17.42 10.45
C LYS A 44 2.53 -16.65 10.97
N ILE A 45 3.29 -17.27 11.88
CA ILE A 45 4.58 -16.75 12.33
C ILE A 45 5.63 -17.06 11.28
N ALA A 46 6.37 -16.04 10.82
CA ALA A 46 7.40 -16.16 9.79
C ALA A 46 8.78 -15.81 10.34
N HIS A 47 9.38 -16.71 11.16
CA HIS A 47 10.75 -16.56 11.62
C HIS A 47 11.50 -17.89 11.70
N SER A 48 12.83 -17.83 11.69
CA SER A 48 13.68 -18.98 12.00
C SER A 48 13.76 -19.19 13.50
N LEU A 49 13.62 -20.44 13.95
CA LEU A 49 13.82 -20.83 15.35
C LEU A 49 15.30 -21.12 15.59
N ASN A 50 15.89 -20.50 16.61
CA ASN A 50 17.25 -20.78 17.06
C ASN A 50 17.24 -21.76 18.25
N SER A 51 16.13 -21.82 18.99
CA SER A 51 15.92 -22.71 20.14
C SER A 51 14.42 -22.83 20.47
N ASP A 52 14.07 -23.71 21.40
CA ASP A 52 12.70 -23.84 21.92
C ASP A 52 12.16 -22.54 22.53
N ALA A 53 13.02 -21.64 22.99
CA ALA A 53 12.63 -20.33 23.51
C ALA A 53 12.00 -19.41 22.45
N ASP A 54 12.23 -19.68 21.16
CA ASP A 54 11.62 -18.94 20.07
C ASP A 54 10.17 -19.38 19.77
N VAL A 55 9.72 -20.48 20.36
CA VAL A 55 8.35 -21.02 20.19
C VAL A 55 7.43 -20.33 21.18
N GLN A 56 6.84 -19.22 20.77
CA GLN A 56 5.94 -18.42 21.59
C GLN A 56 4.65 -18.09 20.80
N PRO A 57 3.51 -17.87 21.47
CA PRO A 57 2.32 -17.39 20.80
C PRO A 57 2.52 -15.98 20.24
N PRO A 58 1.85 -15.61 19.12
CA PRO A 58 2.02 -14.33 18.44
C PRO A 58 2.00 -13.12 19.36
N ARG A 59 1.03 -13.02 20.29
CA ARG A 59 0.90 -11.89 21.23
C ARG A 59 2.10 -11.70 22.17
N LEU A 60 2.92 -12.71 22.38
CA LEU A 60 4.13 -12.61 23.21
C LEU A 60 5.36 -12.26 22.37
N LEU A 61 5.37 -12.62 21.10
CA LEU A 61 6.45 -12.29 20.16
C LEU A 61 6.33 -10.83 19.69
N THR A 62 5.16 -10.47 19.18
CA THR A 62 4.87 -9.18 18.53
C THR A 62 3.57 -8.58 19.05
N PRO A 63 3.56 -8.08 20.33
CA PRO A 63 2.34 -7.73 21.03
C PRO A 63 1.57 -6.54 20.46
N ALA A 64 2.21 -5.67 19.67
CA ALA A 64 1.52 -4.59 19.00
C ALA A 64 0.82 -5.06 17.71
N PHE A 65 1.37 -6.06 17.02
CA PHE A 65 0.92 -6.47 15.70
C PHE A 65 0.77 -8.00 15.59
N TYR A 66 0.03 -8.61 16.50
CA TYR A 66 -0.14 -10.07 16.58
C TYR A 66 -1.37 -10.60 15.84
N GLY A 67 -2.31 -9.74 15.44
CA GLY A 67 -3.56 -10.14 14.82
C GLY A 67 -3.52 -10.27 13.30
N CYS A 68 -4.68 -10.32 12.68
CA CYS A 68 -4.86 -10.34 11.21
C CYS A 68 -4.04 -11.41 10.48
N TYR A 69 -3.90 -12.62 11.03
CA TYR A 69 -3.21 -13.74 10.41
C TYR A 69 -1.67 -13.64 10.43
N ASP A 70 -1.06 -12.48 10.17
CA ASP A 70 0.37 -12.25 10.22
C ASP A 70 0.73 -10.80 10.57
N TRP A 71 2.01 -10.56 10.82
CA TRP A 71 2.50 -9.27 11.29
C TRP A 71 2.18 -8.11 10.34
N HIS A 72 2.49 -8.26 9.06
CA HIS A 72 2.28 -7.17 8.08
C HIS A 72 0.80 -6.88 7.85
N SER A 73 -0.05 -7.90 7.88
CA SER A 73 -1.51 -7.70 7.78
C SER A 73 -2.06 -6.95 8.98
N SER A 74 -1.54 -7.23 10.18
CA SER A 74 -1.86 -6.45 11.38
C SER A 74 -1.42 -4.99 11.22
N VAL A 75 -0.19 -4.75 10.75
CA VAL A 75 0.35 -3.40 10.54
C VAL A 75 -0.51 -2.58 9.57
N HIS A 76 -0.82 -3.13 8.39
CA HIS A 76 -1.65 -2.36 7.44
C HIS A 76 -3.13 -2.33 7.81
N GLY A 77 -3.60 -3.25 8.66
CA GLY A 77 -4.90 -3.13 9.33
C GLY A 77 -4.95 -1.93 10.29
N HIS A 78 -3.90 -1.71 11.07
CA HIS A 78 -3.76 -0.52 11.92
C HIS A 78 -3.64 0.76 11.08
N TRP A 79 -2.87 0.73 9.99
CA TRP A 79 -2.83 1.84 9.03
C TRP A 79 -4.22 2.19 8.50
N LEU A 80 -5.01 1.18 8.11
CA LEU A 80 -6.38 1.37 7.64
C LEU A 80 -7.24 2.06 8.71
N LEU A 81 -7.19 1.59 9.96
CA LEU A 81 -7.95 2.18 11.06
C LEU A 81 -7.57 3.65 11.31
N VAL A 82 -6.26 3.95 11.33
CA VAL A 82 -5.75 5.32 11.47
C VAL A 82 -6.22 6.19 10.31
N ARG A 83 -6.09 5.70 9.07
CA ARG A 83 -6.52 6.41 7.86
C ARG A 83 -8.00 6.74 7.89
N LEU A 84 -8.85 5.76 8.22
CA LEU A 84 -10.29 5.96 8.25
C LEU A 84 -10.73 6.85 9.42
N ALA A 85 -10.15 6.70 10.60
CA ALA A 85 -10.45 7.59 11.73
C ALA A 85 -10.04 9.04 11.48
N ARG A 86 -8.97 9.26 10.69
CA ARG A 86 -8.55 10.58 10.25
C ARG A 86 -9.51 11.19 9.22
N LEU A 87 -9.93 10.40 8.21
CA LEU A 87 -10.79 10.89 7.13
C LEU A 87 -12.25 11.04 7.54
N PHE A 88 -12.71 10.24 8.50
CA PHE A 88 -14.09 10.20 8.98
C PHE A 88 -14.14 10.28 10.51
N PRO A 89 -13.68 11.38 11.14
CA PRO A 89 -13.54 11.47 12.59
C PRO A 89 -14.87 11.35 13.34
N ASP A 90 -15.99 11.73 12.70
CA ASP A 90 -17.35 11.68 13.27
C ASP A 90 -18.11 10.40 12.89
N ALA A 91 -17.45 9.43 12.24
CA ALA A 91 -18.11 8.17 11.90
C ALA A 91 -18.29 7.28 13.15
N PRO A 92 -19.37 6.48 13.23
CA PRO A 92 -19.63 5.61 14.38
C PRO A 92 -18.51 4.64 14.72
N PHE A 93 -17.70 4.22 13.75
CA PHE A 93 -16.56 3.33 13.94
C PHE A 93 -15.31 4.06 14.49
N ALA A 94 -15.19 5.38 14.34
CA ALA A 94 -13.96 6.09 14.67
C ALA A 94 -13.53 5.95 16.15
N PRO A 95 -14.42 6.02 17.16
CA PRO A 95 -14.03 5.76 18.54
C PRO A 95 -13.51 4.33 18.78
N GLU A 96 -14.06 3.32 18.11
CA GLU A 96 -13.60 1.93 18.22
C GLU A 96 -12.25 1.75 17.55
N ALA A 97 -12.06 2.33 16.35
CA ALA A 97 -10.77 2.33 15.65
C ALA A 97 -9.66 2.98 16.50
N ARG A 98 -9.94 4.12 17.13
CA ARG A 98 -9.00 4.80 18.04
C ARG A 98 -8.64 3.94 19.25
N ARG A 99 -9.60 3.24 19.85
CA ARG A 99 -9.34 2.32 20.98
C ARG A 99 -8.45 1.15 20.55
N ALA A 100 -8.75 0.53 19.40
CA ALA A 100 -7.95 -0.57 18.89
C ALA A 100 -6.49 -0.16 18.63
N VAL A 101 -6.27 1.01 18.03
CA VAL A 101 -4.91 1.54 17.81
C VAL A 101 -4.21 1.86 19.13
N ALA A 102 -4.92 2.47 20.10
CA ALA A 102 -4.36 2.79 21.42
C ALA A 102 -3.97 1.55 22.23
N GLU A 103 -4.72 0.46 22.11
CA GLU A 103 -4.40 -0.83 22.73
C GLU A 103 -3.09 -1.40 22.21
N SER A 104 -2.82 -1.29 20.91
CA SER A 104 -1.61 -1.80 20.26
C SER A 104 -0.40 -0.88 20.43
N LEU A 105 -0.56 0.42 20.26
CA LEU A 105 0.54 1.38 20.26
C LEU A 105 0.88 1.86 21.68
N THR A 106 1.39 0.94 22.50
CA THR A 106 1.89 1.25 23.85
C THR A 106 3.43 1.22 23.89
N PRO A 107 4.10 2.02 24.74
CA PRO A 107 5.56 2.00 24.85
C PRO A 107 6.12 0.61 25.14
N ALA A 108 5.45 -0.20 25.97
CA ALA A 108 5.89 -1.55 26.32
C ALA A 108 5.82 -2.50 25.12
N TYR A 109 4.73 -2.46 24.36
CA TYR A 109 4.56 -3.30 23.18
C TYR A 109 5.53 -2.93 22.08
N ILE A 110 5.70 -1.64 21.80
CA ILE A 110 6.67 -1.19 20.80
C ILE A 110 8.12 -1.54 21.19
N ALA A 111 8.48 -1.46 22.46
CA ALA A 111 9.79 -1.91 22.93
C ALA A 111 9.99 -3.42 22.66
N GLN A 112 8.98 -4.25 22.86
CA GLN A 112 9.03 -5.68 22.55
C GLN A 112 9.11 -5.95 21.04
N GLU A 113 8.38 -5.19 20.21
CA GLU A 113 8.51 -5.25 18.74
C GLU A 113 9.93 -4.95 18.26
N VAL A 114 10.54 -3.90 18.82
CA VAL A 114 11.95 -3.54 18.50
C VAL A 114 12.91 -4.65 18.92
N LYS A 115 12.71 -5.22 20.11
CA LYS A 115 13.50 -6.35 20.60
C LYS A 115 13.36 -7.56 19.66
N TYR A 116 12.14 -7.90 19.28
CA TYR A 116 11.85 -9.00 18.37
C TYR A 116 12.47 -8.78 16.98
N LEU A 117 12.26 -7.60 16.38
CA LEU A 117 12.84 -7.25 15.09
C LEU A 117 14.37 -7.37 15.09
N ASN A 118 15.05 -6.98 16.17
CA ASN A 118 16.50 -6.96 16.27
C ASN A 118 17.12 -8.25 16.82
N ALA A 119 16.31 -9.27 17.15
CA ALA A 119 16.82 -10.53 17.64
C ALA A 119 17.58 -11.32 16.56
N ASP A 120 18.43 -12.24 17.00
CA ASP A 120 19.19 -13.13 16.14
C ASP A 120 18.23 -13.96 15.24
N GLY A 121 18.63 -14.17 13.99
CA GLY A 121 17.82 -14.90 13.02
C GLY A 121 16.65 -14.10 12.43
N ARG A 122 16.43 -12.82 12.82
CA ARG A 122 15.32 -11.97 12.34
C ARG A 122 15.70 -11.01 11.20
N THR A 123 16.88 -11.16 10.60
CA THR A 123 17.39 -10.23 9.58
C THR A 123 16.47 -10.07 8.36
N ALA A 124 15.77 -11.12 7.97
CA ALA A 124 14.83 -11.12 6.83
C ALA A 124 13.37 -10.88 7.26
N PHE A 125 13.08 -10.76 8.57
CA PHE A 125 11.72 -10.59 9.06
C PHE A 125 11.05 -9.36 8.43
N GLU A 126 9.90 -9.59 7.80
CA GLU A 126 9.03 -8.59 7.17
C GLU A 126 9.68 -7.68 6.11
N ARG A 127 10.84 -8.03 5.64
CA ARG A 127 11.62 -7.24 4.67
C ARG A 127 11.32 -7.69 3.23
N PRO A 128 10.89 -6.79 2.33
CA PRO A 128 10.68 -5.35 2.56
C PRO A 128 9.24 -4.93 2.87
N TYR A 129 8.22 -5.75 2.58
CA TYR A 129 6.80 -5.42 2.50
C TYR A 129 6.22 -4.93 3.83
N GLY A 130 6.35 -5.72 4.89
CA GLY A 130 5.80 -5.36 6.19
C GLY A 130 6.46 -4.10 6.76
N LEU A 131 7.78 -3.94 6.58
CA LEU A 131 8.49 -2.73 6.99
C LEU A 131 8.03 -1.49 6.19
N ALA A 132 7.71 -1.66 4.90
CA ALA A 132 7.16 -0.56 4.09
C ALA A 132 5.77 -0.13 4.57
N TRP A 133 4.90 -1.08 4.94
CA TRP A 133 3.60 -0.78 5.52
C TRP A 133 3.70 -0.14 6.92
N LEU A 134 4.66 -0.57 7.75
CA LEU A 134 4.93 0.09 9.03
C LEU A 134 5.29 1.57 8.82
N LEU A 135 6.12 1.86 7.82
CA LEU A 135 6.47 3.24 7.48
C LEU A 135 5.27 4.01 6.91
N GLN A 136 4.33 3.36 6.22
CA GLN A 136 3.06 3.99 5.83
C GLN A 136 2.17 4.31 7.05
N LEU A 137 2.11 3.44 8.05
CA LEU A 137 1.43 3.73 9.31
C LEU A 137 2.07 4.95 10.01
N ALA A 138 3.39 4.99 10.09
CA ALA A 138 4.11 6.12 10.65
C ALA A 138 3.88 7.43 9.87
N ALA A 139 3.79 7.36 8.54
CA ALA A 139 3.44 8.51 7.69
C ALA A 139 2.02 9.02 7.97
N GLU A 140 1.03 8.13 8.05
CA GLU A 140 -0.36 8.49 8.29
C GLU A 140 -0.54 9.19 9.64
N LEU A 141 0.15 8.71 10.69
CA LEU A 141 0.15 9.34 12.01
C LEU A 141 0.77 10.75 12.00
N ARG A 142 1.82 10.97 11.19
CA ARG A 142 2.45 12.30 11.04
C ARG A 142 1.57 13.32 10.32
N GLU A 143 0.80 12.86 9.35
CA GLU A 143 -0.11 13.73 8.60
C GLU A 143 -1.38 14.07 9.36
N TRP A 144 -1.65 13.39 10.47
CA TRP A 144 -2.85 13.61 11.25
C TRP A 144 -2.62 14.66 12.35
N ASP A 145 -3.16 15.87 12.18
CA ASP A 145 -3.12 16.92 13.19
C ASP A 145 -4.12 16.64 14.32
N ASP A 146 -3.75 15.71 15.20
CA ASP A 146 -4.55 15.22 16.31
C ASP A 146 -3.62 14.90 17.50
N PRO A 147 -3.99 15.27 18.75
CA PRO A 147 -3.14 15.01 19.91
C PRO A 147 -2.80 13.55 20.13
N GLN A 148 -3.78 12.65 19.95
CA GLN A 148 -3.60 11.21 20.12
C GLN A 148 -2.72 10.62 19.00
N ALA A 149 -2.87 11.10 17.77
CA ALA A 149 -1.99 10.70 16.66
C ALA A 149 -0.54 11.12 16.89
N ARG A 150 -0.30 12.30 17.48
CA ARG A 150 1.05 12.74 17.87
C ARG A 150 1.66 11.85 18.96
N GLU A 151 0.87 11.44 19.94
CA GLU A 151 1.29 10.49 20.99
C GLU A 151 1.65 9.14 20.37
N TRP A 152 0.78 8.57 19.54
CA TRP A 152 1.06 7.30 18.84
C TRP A 152 2.28 7.38 17.91
N SER A 153 2.45 8.50 17.20
CA SER A 153 3.64 8.72 16.37
C SER A 153 4.92 8.72 17.21
N SER A 154 4.88 9.35 18.41
CA SER A 154 6.00 9.33 19.34
C SER A 154 6.28 7.92 19.88
N THR A 155 5.24 7.19 20.23
CA THR A 155 5.32 5.80 20.72
C THR A 155 5.89 4.87 19.66
N LEU A 156 5.46 4.98 18.40
CA LEU A 156 5.89 4.13 17.29
C LEU A 156 7.34 4.40 16.84
N ARG A 157 7.89 5.57 17.14
CA ARG A 157 9.19 6.04 16.65
C ARG A 157 10.34 5.03 16.80
N PRO A 158 10.56 4.34 17.95
CA PRO A 158 11.67 3.38 18.06
C PRO A 158 11.57 2.23 17.04
N LEU A 159 10.38 1.75 16.74
CA LEU A 159 10.16 0.68 15.77
C LEU A 159 10.32 1.21 14.33
N GLU A 160 9.87 2.41 14.06
CA GLU A 160 10.09 3.12 12.80
C GLU A 160 11.59 3.30 12.51
N GLU A 161 12.38 3.75 13.48
CA GLU A 161 13.83 3.91 13.36
C GLU A 161 14.53 2.56 13.11
N ALA A 162 14.10 1.51 13.79
CA ALA A 162 14.60 0.15 13.57
C ALA A 162 14.28 -0.37 12.15
N ALA A 163 13.09 -0.09 11.63
CA ALA A 163 12.72 -0.43 10.26
C ALA A 163 13.57 0.31 9.22
N ILE A 164 13.77 1.61 9.39
CA ILE A 164 14.65 2.42 8.52
C ILE A 164 16.08 1.87 8.54
N ALA A 165 16.61 1.60 9.72
CA ALA A 165 17.96 1.04 9.86
C ALA A 165 18.10 -0.32 9.17
N ARG A 166 17.08 -1.20 9.29
CA ARG A 166 17.02 -2.50 8.64
C ARG A 166 17.04 -2.37 7.11
N VAL A 167 16.20 -1.50 6.56
CA VAL A 167 16.13 -1.27 5.11
C VAL A 167 17.41 -0.62 4.61
N SER A 168 17.92 0.39 5.30
CA SER A 168 19.15 1.10 4.93
C SER A 168 20.40 0.21 4.95
N GLY A 169 20.46 -0.76 5.86
CA GLY A 169 21.55 -1.73 5.92
C GLY A 169 21.44 -2.87 4.90
N TRP A 170 20.25 -3.14 4.38
CA TRP A 170 19.99 -4.20 3.43
C TRP A 170 20.00 -3.74 1.97
N LEU A 171 19.28 -2.67 1.66
CA LEU A 171 19.03 -2.24 0.29
C LEU A 171 20.31 -2.00 -0.54
N PRO A 172 21.41 -1.46 0.02
CA PRO A 172 22.68 -1.36 -0.71
C PRO A 172 23.32 -2.70 -1.09
N LYS A 173 22.99 -3.78 -0.37
CA LYS A 173 23.51 -5.14 -0.61
C LYS A 173 22.65 -5.93 -1.59
N LEU A 174 21.48 -5.45 -1.93
CA LEU A 174 20.60 -6.07 -2.91
C LEU A 174 21.08 -5.67 -4.31
N GLU A 175 21.86 -6.51 -4.96
CA GLU A 175 22.42 -6.23 -6.29
C GLU A 175 21.36 -6.19 -7.38
N HIS A 176 20.36 -7.07 -7.29
CA HIS A 176 19.26 -7.19 -8.23
C HIS A 176 17.91 -6.97 -7.55
N PRO A 177 16.99 -6.17 -8.12
CA PRO A 177 15.66 -6.00 -7.56
C PRO A 177 14.84 -7.30 -7.66
N ILE A 178 13.99 -7.53 -6.68
CA ILE A 178 13.05 -8.66 -6.68
C ILE A 178 11.78 -8.23 -7.41
N ARG A 179 11.43 -8.95 -8.50
CA ARG A 179 10.35 -8.59 -9.44
C ARG A 179 9.22 -9.62 -9.42
N THR A 180 8.80 -10.04 -8.23
CA THR A 180 7.66 -10.94 -8.06
C THR A 180 6.37 -10.15 -7.87
N GLY A 181 5.23 -10.77 -8.05
CA GLY A 181 3.92 -10.18 -7.73
C GLY A 181 3.50 -10.33 -6.27
N GLU A 182 4.46 -10.63 -5.37
CA GLU A 182 4.22 -10.91 -3.96
C GLU A 182 5.00 -9.98 -2.99
N HIS A 183 4.97 -10.33 -1.68
CA HIS A 183 5.49 -9.53 -0.56
C HIS A 183 6.94 -9.07 -0.71
N ASN A 184 7.78 -9.81 -1.41
CA ASN A 184 9.18 -9.46 -1.59
C ASN A 184 9.43 -8.48 -2.75
N ASN A 185 8.38 -7.97 -3.43
CA ASN A 185 8.51 -7.02 -4.53
C ASN A 185 9.22 -5.74 -4.07
N THR A 186 10.38 -5.46 -4.70
CA THR A 186 11.21 -4.31 -4.34
C THR A 186 10.56 -2.99 -4.75
N ALA A 187 10.00 -2.90 -5.95
CA ALA A 187 9.46 -1.65 -6.49
C ALA A 187 8.24 -1.16 -5.69
N PHE A 188 7.29 -2.06 -5.37
CA PHE A 188 6.15 -1.72 -4.53
C PHE A 188 6.59 -1.16 -3.17
N SER A 189 7.51 -1.85 -2.50
CA SER A 189 7.99 -1.44 -1.19
C SER A 189 8.75 -0.12 -1.24
N LEU A 190 9.56 0.12 -2.29
CA LEU A 190 10.21 1.41 -2.53
C LEU A 190 9.19 2.54 -2.70
N GLY A 191 8.07 2.30 -3.40
CA GLY A 191 7.00 3.28 -3.57
C GLY A 191 6.43 3.76 -2.24
N LEU A 192 6.08 2.83 -1.34
CA LEU A 192 5.57 3.14 0.00
C LEU A 192 6.61 3.89 0.86
N MET A 193 7.87 3.44 0.81
CA MET A 193 8.97 4.06 1.58
C MET A 193 9.32 5.46 1.06
N LEU A 194 9.22 5.71 -0.24
CA LEU A 194 9.42 7.04 -0.84
C LEU A 194 8.36 8.03 -0.34
N ASP A 195 7.08 7.63 -0.33
CA ASP A 195 6.00 8.46 0.21
C ASP A 195 6.25 8.77 1.68
N TYR A 196 6.57 7.75 2.50
CA TYR A 196 6.96 7.95 3.89
C TYR A 196 8.13 8.94 4.04
N SER A 197 9.21 8.76 3.27
CA SER A 197 10.43 9.58 3.41
C SER A 197 10.19 11.07 3.15
N ARG A 198 9.25 11.41 2.25
CA ARG A 198 8.81 12.79 1.98
C ARG A 198 8.02 13.35 3.15
N ILE A 199 7.03 12.60 3.64
CA ILE A 199 6.16 13.01 4.75
C ILE A 199 6.98 13.21 6.04
N ALA A 200 7.90 12.29 6.33
CA ALA A 200 8.78 12.36 7.48
C ALA A 200 9.96 13.33 7.31
N SER A 201 10.10 13.96 6.13
CA SER A 201 11.24 14.83 5.79
C SER A 201 12.60 14.15 5.99
N ASN A 202 12.67 12.81 5.83
CA ASN A 202 13.89 12.03 5.98
C ASN A 202 14.68 12.03 4.68
N THR A 203 15.46 13.10 4.48
CA THR A 203 16.24 13.31 3.25
C THR A 203 17.28 12.22 3.00
N ALA A 204 17.97 11.74 4.04
CA ALA A 204 18.99 10.72 3.88
C ALA A 204 18.39 9.40 3.39
N PHE A 205 17.28 8.97 3.99
CA PHE A 205 16.57 7.75 3.57
C PHE A 205 16.00 7.91 2.16
N ARG A 206 15.39 9.08 1.84
CA ARG A 206 14.89 9.38 0.51
C ARG A 206 15.98 9.30 -0.56
N THR A 207 17.14 9.90 -0.33
CA THR A 207 18.27 9.85 -1.26
C THR A 207 18.73 8.41 -1.54
N LEU A 208 18.80 7.56 -0.51
CA LEU A 208 19.10 6.14 -0.69
C LEU A 208 18.06 5.45 -1.56
N LEU A 209 16.76 5.64 -1.27
CA LEU A 209 15.68 4.99 -2.01
C LEU A 209 15.65 5.42 -3.48
N GLU A 210 15.78 6.73 -3.75
CA GLU A 210 15.80 7.29 -5.12
C GLU A 210 17.01 6.77 -5.91
N ALA A 211 18.20 6.73 -5.30
CA ALA A 211 19.39 6.19 -5.92
C ALA A 211 19.22 4.72 -6.30
N ARG A 212 18.73 3.89 -5.37
CA ARG A 212 18.51 2.46 -5.65
C ARG A 212 17.40 2.21 -6.68
N ALA A 213 16.33 2.99 -6.67
CA ALA A 213 15.30 2.90 -7.69
C ALA A 213 15.85 3.21 -9.10
N ARG A 214 16.68 4.26 -9.22
CA ARG A 214 17.33 4.59 -10.50
C ARG A 214 18.31 3.51 -10.93
N ASP A 215 19.13 2.98 -10.02
CA ASP A 215 20.08 1.90 -10.31
C ASP A 215 19.38 0.64 -10.85
N TYR A 216 18.24 0.30 -10.26
CA TYR A 216 17.50 -0.91 -10.62
C TYR A 216 16.70 -0.76 -11.92
N TYR A 217 16.03 0.39 -12.12
CA TYR A 217 14.91 0.45 -13.05
C TYR A 217 15.11 1.44 -14.21
N LEU A 218 16.04 2.39 -14.12
CA LEU A 218 16.16 3.44 -15.12
C LEU A 218 16.47 2.91 -16.53
N LYS A 219 17.13 1.76 -16.61
CA LYS A 219 17.54 1.13 -17.89
C LYS A 219 16.53 0.12 -18.42
N ASP A 220 15.49 -0.20 -17.66
CA ASP A 220 14.53 -1.22 -18.02
C ASP A 220 13.64 -0.77 -19.18
N LYS A 221 13.33 -1.71 -20.06
CA LYS A 221 12.55 -1.52 -21.29
C LYS A 221 11.69 -2.73 -21.55
N ALA A 222 10.58 -2.56 -22.25
CA ALA A 222 9.71 -3.61 -22.74
C ALA A 222 9.36 -4.65 -21.64
N CYS A 223 8.85 -4.17 -20.48
CA CYS A 223 8.44 -5.06 -19.40
C CYS A 223 7.48 -6.14 -19.90
N PRO A 224 7.72 -7.45 -19.62
CA PRO A 224 6.95 -8.56 -20.17
C PRO A 224 5.58 -8.71 -19.49
N LEU A 225 4.71 -7.72 -19.60
CA LEU A 225 3.38 -7.67 -18.98
C LEU A 225 2.50 -8.88 -19.39
N ALA A 226 2.76 -9.49 -20.54
CA ALA A 226 2.04 -10.67 -21.01
C ALA A 226 2.28 -11.93 -20.14
N TYR A 227 3.28 -11.92 -19.26
CA TYR A 227 3.51 -12.99 -18.28
C TYR A 227 2.77 -12.77 -16.96
N GLU A 228 2.08 -11.65 -16.83
CA GLU A 228 1.28 -11.35 -15.64
C GLU A 228 -0.23 -11.66 -15.85
N PRO A 229 -0.90 -12.17 -14.81
CA PRO A 229 -0.34 -12.48 -13.50
C PRO A 229 0.36 -13.82 -13.46
N SER A 230 1.30 -14.01 -12.52
CA SER A 230 1.67 -15.31 -12.01
C SER A 230 0.57 -15.82 -11.06
N GLY A 231 0.57 -17.13 -10.74
CA GLY A 231 -0.57 -17.83 -10.13
C GLY A 231 -1.14 -17.23 -8.85
N GLU A 232 -0.33 -16.60 -8.01
CA GLU A 232 -0.71 -16.09 -6.68
C GLU A 232 -0.38 -14.60 -6.50
N ASP A 233 -0.21 -13.86 -7.60
CA ASP A 233 0.14 -12.44 -7.57
C ASP A 233 -0.97 -11.59 -6.95
N PHE A 234 -0.61 -10.66 -6.06
CA PHE A 234 -1.45 -9.56 -5.61
C PHE A 234 -0.89 -8.19 -6.01
N LEU A 235 0.26 -8.17 -6.68
CA LEU A 235 0.91 -7.03 -7.30
C LEU A 235 1.23 -7.33 -8.76
N SER A 236 1.20 -6.32 -9.62
CA SER A 236 1.77 -6.39 -10.97
C SER A 236 3.22 -5.92 -10.91
N PRO A 237 4.23 -6.77 -11.15
CA PRO A 237 5.63 -6.35 -11.17
C PRO A 237 5.90 -5.18 -12.12
N CYS A 238 5.37 -5.22 -13.34
CA CYS A 238 5.56 -4.12 -14.31
C CYS A 238 4.88 -2.81 -13.84
N LEU A 239 3.65 -2.87 -13.35
CA LEU A 239 2.98 -1.65 -12.88
C LEU A 239 3.58 -1.13 -11.57
N ALA A 240 4.03 -2.02 -10.67
CA ALA A 240 4.71 -1.62 -9.43
C ALA A 240 6.01 -0.86 -9.72
N GLU A 241 6.77 -1.33 -10.72
CA GLU A 241 7.99 -0.65 -11.15
C GLU A 241 7.67 0.74 -11.74
N ALA A 242 6.68 0.84 -12.61
CA ALA A 242 6.25 2.13 -13.16
C ALA A 242 5.71 3.06 -12.06
N ASP A 243 4.95 2.55 -11.09
CA ASP A 243 4.43 3.31 -9.96
C ASP A 243 5.53 3.79 -8.99
N ALA A 244 6.61 3.01 -8.81
CA ALA A 244 7.81 3.45 -8.09
C ALA A 244 8.55 4.54 -8.86
N MET A 245 8.80 4.35 -10.15
CA MET A 245 9.58 5.27 -10.97
C MET A 245 8.88 6.61 -11.19
N ARG A 246 7.53 6.69 -11.21
CA ARG A 246 6.83 7.97 -11.25
C ARG A 246 7.09 8.85 -10.02
N ARG A 247 7.47 8.24 -8.88
CA ARG A 247 7.84 8.95 -7.65
C ARG A 247 9.27 9.49 -7.68
N VAL A 248 10.10 8.96 -8.56
CA VAL A 248 11.54 9.23 -8.64
C VAL A 248 11.90 10.15 -9.81
N LEU A 249 11.21 9.99 -10.94
CA LEU A 249 11.51 10.73 -12.15
C LEU A 249 10.65 12.01 -12.27
N PRO A 250 11.25 13.13 -12.71
CA PRO A 250 10.46 14.28 -13.14
C PRO A 250 9.48 13.89 -14.26
N ARG A 251 8.34 14.57 -14.35
CA ARG A 251 7.23 14.23 -15.25
C ARG A 251 7.66 13.95 -16.69
N ALA A 252 8.51 14.80 -17.27
CA ALA A 252 8.97 14.64 -18.66
C ALA A 252 9.87 13.41 -18.83
N GLU A 253 10.79 13.18 -17.88
CA GLU A 253 11.67 12.02 -17.87
C GLU A 253 10.86 10.73 -17.67
N PHE A 254 9.90 10.73 -16.73
CA PHE A 254 8.98 9.62 -16.52
C PHE A 254 8.20 9.26 -17.79
N SER A 255 7.59 10.23 -18.45
CA SER A 255 6.81 9.98 -19.66
C SER A 255 7.65 9.34 -20.78
N SER A 256 8.89 9.80 -20.96
CA SER A 256 9.83 9.23 -21.94
C SER A 256 10.24 7.80 -21.56
N TRP A 257 10.67 7.59 -20.30
CA TRP A 257 11.05 6.29 -19.78
C TRP A 257 9.89 5.30 -19.86
N PHE A 258 8.70 5.68 -19.41
CA PHE A 258 7.51 4.83 -19.39
C PHE A 258 7.10 4.38 -20.80
N SER A 259 7.29 5.22 -21.82
CA SER A 259 7.00 4.86 -23.21
C SER A 259 7.91 3.77 -23.76
N ALA A 260 9.15 3.67 -23.26
CA ALA A 260 10.06 2.60 -23.62
C ALA A 260 9.88 1.35 -22.72
N PHE A 261 9.52 1.57 -21.46
CA PHE A 261 9.34 0.52 -20.47
C PHE A 261 8.05 -0.28 -20.68
N LEU A 262 6.93 0.41 -20.89
CA LEU A 262 5.62 -0.22 -21.05
C LEU A 262 4.81 0.50 -22.14
N PRO A 263 5.13 0.20 -23.42
CA PRO A 263 4.53 0.90 -24.57
C PRO A 263 3.03 0.66 -24.72
N SER A 264 2.52 -0.46 -24.22
CA SER A 264 1.10 -0.80 -24.17
C SER A 264 0.76 -1.47 -22.85
N VAL A 265 -0.48 -1.27 -22.38
CA VAL A 265 -1.05 -1.95 -21.22
C VAL A 265 -2.33 -2.63 -21.71
N ASP A 266 -2.25 -3.94 -21.86
CA ASP A 266 -3.38 -4.80 -22.22
C ASP A 266 -3.63 -5.75 -21.04
N LEU A 267 -4.60 -5.40 -20.20
CA LEU A 267 -4.94 -6.11 -18.98
C LEU A 267 -6.45 -6.20 -18.82
N GLU A 268 -6.90 -7.36 -18.36
CA GLU A 268 -8.27 -7.57 -17.92
C GLU A 268 -8.31 -7.84 -16.41
N PRO A 269 -9.48 -7.58 -15.76
CA PRO A 269 -9.67 -7.97 -14.37
C PRO A 269 -9.48 -9.47 -14.17
N THR A 270 -8.68 -9.82 -13.15
CA THR A 270 -8.49 -11.22 -12.76
C THR A 270 -9.69 -11.75 -11.99
N ARG A 271 -9.93 -13.05 -12.09
CA ARG A 271 -10.96 -13.77 -11.33
C ARG A 271 -10.28 -14.78 -10.40
N VAL A 272 -10.84 -14.93 -9.22
CA VAL A 272 -10.44 -15.96 -8.26
C VAL A 272 -11.26 -17.21 -8.55
N ALA A 273 -10.59 -18.31 -8.88
CA ALA A 273 -11.25 -19.58 -9.20
C ALA A 273 -11.75 -20.30 -7.93
N ASP A 274 -10.97 -20.23 -6.84
CA ASP A 274 -11.31 -20.79 -5.53
C ASP A 274 -11.05 -19.72 -4.44
N VAL A 275 -12.14 -19.21 -3.90
CA VAL A 275 -12.11 -18.17 -2.85
C VAL A 275 -11.78 -18.74 -1.47
N THR A 276 -11.76 -20.06 -1.31
CA THR A 276 -11.40 -20.74 -0.05
C THR A 276 -9.90 -20.96 0.08
N ASP A 277 -9.16 -20.90 -1.04
CA ASP A 277 -7.70 -20.90 -1.05
C ASP A 277 -7.16 -19.48 -0.83
N GLY A 278 -6.59 -19.26 0.36
CA GLY A 278 -6.06 -17.94 0.74
C GLY A 278 -4.99 -17.40 -0.20
N LYS A 279 -4.23 -18.28 -0.88
CA LYS A 279 -3.20 -17.90 -1.85
C LYS A 279 -3.81 -17.52 -3.20
N LEU A 280 -4.74 -18.30 -3.72
CA LEU A 280 -5.45 -17.95 -4.96
C LEU A 280 -6.29 -16.68 -4.79
N TYR A 281 -6.75 -16.40 -3.57
CA TYR A 281 -7.49 -15.18 -3.26
C TYR A 281 -6.64 -13.90 -3.38
N HIS A 282 -5.32 -14.00 -3.44
CA HIS A 282 -4.41 -12.90 -3.77
C HIS A 282 -4.79 -12.19 -5.07
N LEU A 283 -5.30 -12.91 -6.06
CA LEU A 283 -5.74 -12.33 -7.34
C LEU A 283 -6.87 -11.30 -7.21
N ALA A 284 -7.66 -11.34 -6.13
CA ALA A 284 -8.63 -10.29 -5.83
C ALA A 284 -7.94 -8.95 -5.52
N GLY A 285 -6.87 -9.00 -4.72
CA GLY A 285 -6.05 -7.83 -4.39
C GLY A 285 -5.24 -7.30 -5.56
N LEU A 286 -4.91 -8.14 -6.52
CA LEU A 286 -4.23 -7.72 -7.74
C LEU A 286 -5.04 -6.70 -8.54
N ASN A 287 -6.36 -6.85 -8.60
CA ASN A 287 -7.23 -5.87 -9.24
C ASN A 287 -7.14 -4.49 -8.55
N LEU A 288 -7.14 -4.46 -7.23
CA LEU A 288 -7.01 -3.23 -6.45
C LEU A 288 -5.64 -2.58 -6.65
N SER A 289 -4.56 -3.36 -6.58
CA SER A 289 -3.19 -2.85 -6.73
C SER A 289 -2.92 -2.32 -8.14
N ARG A 290 -3.35 -3.02 -9.18
CA ARG A 290 -3.27 -2.55 -10.56
C ARG A 290 -4.03 -1.23 -10.75
N ALA A 291 -5.21 -1.09 -10.13
CA ALA A 291 -6.01 0.13 -10.23
C ALA A 291 -5.28 1.36 -9.66
N TRP A 292 -4.72 1.29 -8.44
CA TRP A 292 -4.01 2.44 -7.89
C TRP A 292 -2.70 2.74 -8.60
N MET A 293 -1.97 1.70 -9.06
CA MET A 293 -0.75 1.88 -9.83
C MET A 293 -1.01 2.61 -11.15
N LEU A 294 -2.08 2.22 -11.87
CA LEU A 294 -2.51 2.93 -13.09
C LEU A 294 -2.92 4.37 -12.81
N ARG A 295 -3.66 4.64 -11.73
CA ARG A 295 -4.00 6.02 -11.33
C ARG A 295 -2.75 6.84 -11.04
N GLY A 296 -1.79 6.25 -10.33
CA GLY A 296 -0.49 6.87 -10.07
C GLY A 296 0.27 7.18 -11.35
N ILE A 297 0.36 6.25 -12.28
CA ILE A 297 0.98 6.44 -13.60
C ILE A 297 0.27 7.57 -14.36
N VAL A 298 -1.06 7.54 -14.43
CA VAL A 298 -1.86 8.59 -15.11
C VAL A 298 -1.61 9.97 -14.52
N SER A 299 -1.42 10.08 -13.20
CA SER A 299 -1.15 11.38 -12.55
C SER A 299 0.14 12.04 -13.05
N GLN A 300 1.13 11.24 -13.44
CA GLN A 300 2.42 11.71 -13.94
C GLN A 300 2.50 11.84 -15.47
N LEU A 301 1.56 11.28 -16.23
CA LEU A 301 1.53 11.49 -17.67
C LEU A 301 1.12 12.92 -18.02
N PRO A 302 1.69 13.53 -19.09
CA PRO A 302 1.27 14.84 -19.59
C PRO A 302 -0.24 14.89 -19.87
N ALA A 303 -0.85 16.07 -19.71
CA ALA A 303 -2.31 16.22 -19.84
C ALA A 303 -2.86 15.77 -21.23
N HIS A 304 -2.06 15.91 -22.28
CA HIS A 304 -2.41 15.52 -23.66
C HIS A 304 -1.97 14.09 -24.04
N ASP A 305 -1.41 13.32 -23.11
CA ASP A 305 -1.00 11.95 -23.37
C ASP A 305 -2.21 11.05 -23.66
N ARG A 306 -2.19 10.41 -24.83
CA ARG A 306 -3.31 9.59 -25.32
C ARG A 306 -3.60 8.35 -24.42
N ARG A 307 -2.62 7.93 -23.61
CA ARG A 307 -2.76 6.78 -22.69
C ARG A 307 -3.62 7.10 -21.46
N ARG A 308 -3.78 8.39 -21.11
CA ARG A 308 -4.57 8.79 -19.93
C ARG A 308 -5.99 8.23 -19.95
N VAL A 309 -6.70 8.40 -21.07
CA VAL A 309 -8.10 7.96 -21.18
C VAL A 309 -8.25 6.45 -21.04
N PRO A 310 -7.56 5.59 -21.83
CA PRO A 310 -7.70 4.15 -21.68
C PRO A 310 -7.21 3.62 -20.33
N PHE A 311 -6.14 4.21 -19.75
CA PHE A 311 -5.65 3.77 -18.43
C PHE A 311 -6.60 4.15 -17.30
N THR A 312 -7.23 5.32 -17.36
CA THR A 312 -8.28 5.70 -16.40
C THR A 312 -9.48 4.75 -16.47
N ALA A 313 -9.92 4.42 -17.69
CA ALA A 313 -11.03 3.48 -17.88
C ALA A 313 -10.68 2.07 -17.38
N LEU A 314 -9.46 1.60 -17.67
CA LEU A 314 -8.97 0.31 -17.15
C LEU A 314 -8.87 0.31 -15.62
N ALA A 315 -8.33 1.36 -15.02
CA ALA A 315 -8.25 1.49 -13.56
C ALA A 315 -9.64 1.44 -12.92
N GLY A 316 -10.67 2.05 -13.55
CA GLY A 316 -12.05 1.96 -13.09
C GLY A 316 -12.60 0.52 -13.12
N ARG A 317 -12.38 -0.22 -14.21
CA ARG A 317 -12.82 -1.63 -14.31
C ARG A 317 -12.12 -2.52 -13.28
N LEU A 318 -10.81 -2.34 -13.09
CA LEU A 318 -10.03 -3.08 -12.09
C LEU A 318 -10.47 -2.75 -10.67
N GLN A 319 -10.72 -1.47 -10.36
CA GLN A 319 -11.26 -1.04 -9.06
C GLN A 319 -12.61 -1.73 -8.79
N GLN A 320 -13.55 -1.70 -9.73
CA GLN A 320 -14.85 -2.31 -9.56
C GLN A 320 -14.72 -3.80 -9.28
N ALA A 321 -13.96 -4.52 -10.10
CA ALA A 321 -13.73 -5.97 -9.92
C ALA A 321 -13.07 -6.29 -8.57
N GLY A 322 -12.09 -5.48 -8.13
CA GLY A 322 -11.44 -5.65 -6.84
C GLY A 322 -12.39 -5.39 -5.66
N LEU A 323 -13.18 -4.33 -5.71
CA LEU A 323 -14.15 -4.00 -4.66
C LEU A 323 -15.27 -5.03 -4.56
N ASP A 324 -15.75 -5.57 -5.68
CA ASP A 324 -16.78 -6.62 -5.74
C ASP A 324 -16.27 -7.96 -5.17
N SER A 325 -14.96 -8.16 -5.15
CA SER A 325 -14.33 -9.36 -4.58
C SER A 325 -14.23 -9.32 -3.06
N ILE A 326 -14.40 -8.16 -2.42
CA ILE A 326 -14.27 -8.04 -0.96
C ILE A 326 -15.53 -8.59 -0.30
N LYS A 327 -15.43 -9.82 0.23
CA LYS A 327 -16.49 -10.49 0.99
C LYS A 327 -15.96 -10.83 2.38
N SER A 328 -16.80 -10.69 3.39
CA SER A 328 -16.44 -10.97 4.80
C SER A 328 -16.35 -12.46 5.15
N GLU A 329 -16.72 -13.35 4.23
CA GLU A 329 -16.96 -14.77 4.50
C GLU A 329 -15.66 -15.61 4.56
N HIS A 330 -14.54 -15.11 4.01
CA HIS A 330 -13.27 -15.85 3.91
C HIS A 330 -12.14 -15.07 4.59
N TYR A 331 -11.93 -15.36 5.88
CA TYR A 331 -10.98 -14.63 6.72
C TYR A 331 -9.52 -14.71 6.23
N GLU A 332 -9.00 -15.90 5.95
CA GLU A 332 -7.58 -16.08 5.58
C GLU A 332 -7.20 -15.39 4.27
N GLY A 333 -8.12 -15.37 3.29
CA GLY A 333 -7.92 -14.70 2.02
C GLY A 333 -8.34 -13.23 2.02
N GLY A 334 -9.26 -12.81 2.90
CA GLY A 334 -9.95 -11.52 2.83
C GLY A 334 -9.51 -10.46 3.83
N HIS A 335 -8.84 -10.85 4.93
CA HIS A 335 -8.52 -9.94 6.04
C HIS A 335 -7.69 -8.71 5.64
N TRP A 336 -6.86 -8.81 4.62
CA TRP A 336 -5.95 -7.76 4.14
C TRP A 336 -6.53 -6.90 3.01
N LEU A 337 -7.56 -7.37 2.29
CA LEU A 337 -8.15 -6.65 1.15
C LEU A 337 -8.73 -5.29 1.53
N GLY A 338 -9.22 -5.14 2.77
CA GLY A 338 -9.69 -3.86 3.29
C GLY A 338 -8.64 -2.76 3.20
N SER A 339 -7.38 -3.07 3.52
CA SER A 339 -6.28 -2.11 3.45
C SER A 339 -5.97 -1.71 2.00
N PHE A 340 -5.99 -2.65 1.08
CA PHE A 340 -5.79 -2.39 -0.35
C PHE A 340 -6.94 -1.55 -0.93
N ALA A 341 -8.18 -1.86 -0.55
CA ALA A 341 -9.33 -1.05 -0.95
C ALA A 341 -9.21 0.39 -0.44
N VAL A 342 -8.92 0.57 0.85
CA VAL A 342 -8.76 1.92 1.44
C VAL A 342 -7.58 2.66 0.81
N TYR A 343 -6.45 2.00 0.53
CA TYR A 343 -5.33 2.63 -0.17
C TYR A 343 -5.76 3.20 -1.53
N LEU A 344 -6.50 2.40 -2.31
CA LEU A 344 -7.02 2.79 -3.62
C LEU A 344 -8.06 3.92 -3.53
N VAL A 345 -9.16 3.68 -2.78
CA VAL A 345 -10.32 4.60 -2.80
C VAL A 345 -10.07 5.92 -2.08
N SER A 346 -9.15 5.94 -1.11
CA SER A 346 -8.75 7.18 -0.45
C SER A 346 -7.66 7.95 -1.19
N GLY A 347 -7.21 7.45 -2.36
CA GLY A 347 -6.18 8.08 -3.17
C GLY A 347 -4.82 8.16 -2.48
N ARG A 348 -4.50 7.20 -1.59
CA ARG A 348 -3.20 7.18 -0.92
C ARG A 348 -2.07 7.00 -1.94
N GLY A 349 -0.98 7.74 -1.76
CA GLY A 349 0.18 7.70 -2.67
C GLY A 349 0.02 8.53 -3.95
N LEU A 350 -1.10 9.25 -4.15
CA LEU A 350 -1.24 10.29 -5.17
C LEU A 350 -0.76 11.64 -4.61
N GLU A 351 -0.13 12.45 -5.46
CA GLU A 351 0.29 13.80 -5.07
C GLU A 351 -0.92 14.70 -4.79
N GLU A 352 -0.78 15.63 -3.84
CA GLU A 352 -1.81 16.65 -3.58
C GLU A 352 -2.09 17.44 -4.87
N GLY A 353 -3.36 17.52 -5.26
CA GLY A 353 -3.79 18.18 -6.50
C GLY A 353 -4.17 17.24 -7.65
N THR A 354 -3.98 15.93 -7.49
CA THR A 354 -4.45 14.89 -8.44
C THR A 354 -5.76 14.22 -8.02
N ARG A 355 -6.34 14.69 -6.90
CA ARG A 355 -7.64 14.25 -6.37
C ARG A 355 -8.81 14.94 -7.07
#